data_7fde8b5e54ac19be781c119a0b6886cd
#
_entry.id   7fde8b5e54ac19be781c119a0b6886cd
#
_cell.length_a   1.000
_cell.length_b   1.000
_cell.length_c   1.000
_cell.angle_alpha   90.00
_cell.angle_beta   90.00
_cell.angle_gamma   90.00
#
_symmetry.space_group_name_H-M   'P 1'
#
loop_
_entity.id
_entity.type
_entity.pdbx_description
1 polymer ?
#
loop_
_entity_poly.entity_id
_entity_poly.type
_entity_poly.pdbx_seq_one_letter_code
_entity_poly.pdbx_strand_id
1 'polypeptide(L)'
;MKDRLVTRLAWVFAVLIVAVPVWAHHGNAAFDADKRVTMKGTVTEWFWANPHCFLQFDVKDDSGNVVHWVAEASNPPDMINHGWTKGALKVGDQVTVTLIPVKNGKPIGRIAAVVLANGQTLGGGFGALPGQPARSGAAAAGSGGGSKSDEAPKQ
;
A
#
# COMPACT_ATOMS: atom_id res chain seq x y z
N MET A 1 54.86 10.75 -5.10
CA MET A 1 53.75 11.06 -6.03
C MET A 1 52.60 10.04 -5.94
N LYS A 2 52.87 8.77 -5.71
CA LYS A 2 51.83 7.69 -5.61
C LYS A 2 50.85 7.92 -4.42
N ASP A 3 51.38 8.29 -3.26
CA ASP A 3 50.54 8.47 -2.04
C ASP A 3 49.51 9.59 -2.16
N ARG A 4 49.87 10.69 -2.83
CA ARG A 4 48.91 11.80 -3.07
C ARG A 4 47.80 11.40 -4.06
N LEU A 5 48.10 10.52 -5.01
CA LEU A 5 47.09 10.03 -5.97
C LEU A 5 46.12 9.08 -5.28
N VAL A 6 46.61 8.17 -4.45
CA VAL A 6 45.78 7.24 -3.67
C VAL A 6 44.85 8.00 -2.72
N THR A 7 45.39 9.00 -2.03
CA THR A 7 44.59 9.83 -1.12
C THR A 7 43.48 10.60 -1.87
N ARG A 8 43.79 11.16 -3.03
CA ARG A 8 42.78 11.85 -3.86
C ARG A 8 41.70 10.92 -4.37
N LEU A 9 42.05 9.72 -4.82
CA LEU A 9 41.10 8.70 -5.23
C LEU A 9 40.21 8.22 -4.08
N ALA A 10 40.77 8.05 -2.90
CA ALA A 10 40.01 7.69 -1.68
C ALA A 10 38.98 8.77 -1.31
N TRP A 11 39.34 10.05 -1.40
CA TRP A 11 38.40 11.17 -1.16
C TRP A 11 37.30 11.25 -2.20
N VAL A 12 37.60 11.02 -3.49
CA VAL A 12 36.59 11.00 -4.56
C VAL A 12 35.62 9.83 -4.34
N PHE A 13 36.11 8.66 -3.93
CA PHE A 13 35.28 7.50 -3.64
C PHE A 13 34.39 7.72 -2.40
N ALA A 14 34.91 8.35 -1.36
CA ALA A 14 34.18 8.71 -0.15
C ALA A 14 33.02 9.69 -0.45
N VAL A 15 33.26 10.70 -1.31
CA VAL A 15 32.24 11.66 -1.74
C VAL A 15 31.17 10.99 -2.60
N LEU A 16 31.53 10.04 -3.48
CA LEU A 16 30.58 9.29 -4.30
C LEU A 16 29.66 8.40 -3.46
N ILE A 17 30.16 7.79 -2.37
CA ILE A 17 29.35 6.94 -1.47
C ILE A 17 28.32 7.76 -0.69
N VAL A 18 28.62 9.01 -0.33
CA VAL A 18 27.69 9.91 0.40
C VAL A 18 26.58 10.46 -0.51
N ALA A 19 26.79 10.54 -1.82
CA ALA A 19 25.84 11.11 -2.77
C ALA A 19 24.67 10.18 -3.18
N VAL A 20 24.75 8.88 -2.89
CA VAL A 20 23.78 7.87 -3.37
C VAL A 20 22.44 7.83 -2.59
N PRO A 21 22.32 8.20 -1.31
CA PRO A 21 21.06 8.01 -0.59
C PRO A 21 19.98 9.08 -0.82
N VAL A 22 20.28 10.18 -1.50
CA VAL A 22 19.36 11.34 -1.58
C VAL A 22 18.14 11.10 -2.50
N TRP A 23 18.19 10.10 -3.38
CA TRP A 23 17.12 9.85 -4.35
C TRP A 23 16.00 8.91 -3.85
N ALA A 24 16.20 8.23 -2.73
CA ALA A 24 15.24 7.24 -2.22
C ALA A 24 14.00 7.80 -1.52
N HIS A 25 13.99 9.09 -1.13
CA HIS A 25 12.89 9.70 -0.36
C HIS A 25 11.84 10.45 -1.19
N HIS A 26 11.98 10.52 -2.51
CA HIS A 26 11.06 11.30 -3.34
C HIS A 26 9.72 10.61 -3.65
N GLY A 27 9.57 9.30 -3.40
CA GLY A 27 8.35 8.55 -3.72
C GLY A 27 7.08 9.07 -3.03
N ASN A 28 7.17 9.48 -1.75
CA ASN A 28 6.01 9.97 -0.99
C ASN A 28 5.63 11.41 -1.33
N ALA A 29 6.59 12.25 -1.69
CA ALA A 29 6.37 13.67 -1.99
C ALA A 29 5.54 13.92 -3.26
N ALA A 30 5.47 12.94 -4.16
CA ALA A 30 4.69 13.02 -5.40
C ALA A 30 3.18 12.96 -5.16
N PHE A 31 2.73 12.35 -4.06
CA PHE A 31 1.32 12.16 -3.74
C PHE A 31 0.78 13.32 -2.90
N ASP A 32 -0.49 13.65 -3.11
CA ASP A 32 -1.23 14.66 -2.35
C ASP A 32 -1.87 14.00 -1.12
N ALA A 33 -1.13 13.97 -0.01
CA ALA A 33 -1.53 13.25 1.20
C ALA A 33 -2.87 13.74 1.80
N ASP A 34 -3.25 14.99 1.54
CA ASP A 34 -4.46 15.60 2.07
C ASP A 34 -5.69 15.35 1.17
N LYS A 35 -5.45 14.84 -0.04
CA LYS A 35 -6.51 14.61 -1.02
C LYS A 35 -6.89 13.13 -1.11
N ARG A 36 -8.20 12.89 -1.22
CA ARG A 36 -8.78 11.57 -1.54
C ARG A 36 -9.72 11.74 -2.72
N VAL A 37 -9.63 10.82 -3.67
CA VAL A 37 -10.53 10.77 -4.82
C VAL A 37 -11.14 9.38 -4.85
N THR A 38 -12.47 9.32 -4.92
CA THR A 38 -13.20 8.05 -5.01
C THR A 38 -13.90 7.98 -6.36
N MET A 39 -13.70 6.90 -7.07
CA MET A 39 -14.27 6.69 -8.39
C MET A 39 -14.68 5.23 -8.62
N LYS A 40 -15.69 5.03 -9.44
CA LYS A 40 -16.11 3.71 -9.92
C LYS A 40 -15.42 3.41 -11.23
N GLY A 41 -14.96 2.18 -11.39
CA GLY A 41 -14.28 1.78 -12.62
C GLY A 41 -14.30 0.29 -12.84
N THR A 42 -13.77 -0.10 -13.99
CA THR A 42 -13.66 -1.50 -14.43
C THR A 42 -12.18 -1.89 -14.40
N VAL A 43 -11.86 -2.98 -13.72
CA VAL A 43 -10.49 -3.51 -13.64
C VAL A 43 -10.02 -3.92 -15.03
N THR A 44 -8.87 -3.40 -15.45
CA THR A 44 -8.17 -3.79 -16.68
C THR A 44 -6.96 -4.66 -16.41
N GLU A 45 -6.31 -4.50 -15.25
CA GLU A 45 -5.19 -5.33 -14.82
C GLU A 45 -5.03 -5.31 -13.30
N TRP A 46 -4.69 -6.47 -12.73
CA TRP A 46 -4.25 -6.60 -11.34
C TRP A 46 -2.86 -7.25 -11.30
N PHE A 47 -1.84 -6.42 -11.09
CA PHE A 47 -0.45 -6.83 -11.03
C PHE A 47 -0.04 -7.12 -9.59
N TRP A 48 0.20 -8.41 -9.28
CA TRP A 48 0.56 -8.88 -7.94
C TRP A 48 2.03 -9.29 -7.89
N ALA A 49 2.91 -8.35 -7.52
CA ALA A 49 4.36 -8.57 -7.48
C ALA A 49 5.07 -7.67 -6.46
N ASN A 50 6.34 -8.02 -6.15
CA ASN A 50 7.25 -7.16 -5.43
C ASN A 50 7.91 -6.16 -6.41
N PRO A 51 8.29 -4.96 -5.94
CA PRO A 51 8.12 -4.43 -4.59
C PRO A 51 6.71 -3.89 -4.30
N HIS A 52 5.87 -3.66 -5.30
CA HIS A 52 4.52 -3.12 -5.14
C HIS A 52 3.54 -3.82 -6.08
N CYS A 53 2.30 -3.97 -5.60
CA CYS A 53 1.17 -4.36 -6.42
C CYS A 53 0.58 -3.14 -7.12
N PHE A 54 -0.04 -3.33 -8.30
CA PHE A 54 -0.70 -2.27 -9.05
C PHE A 54 -2.06 -2.71 -9.55
N LEU A 55 -3.05 -1.83 -9.39
CA LEU A 55 -4.35 -1.96 -10.00
C LEU A 55 -4.44 -0.97 -11.17
N GLN A 56 -4.73 -1.47 -12.37
CA GLN A 56 -5.12 -0.67 -13.51
C GLN A 56 -6.63 -0.79 -13.71
N PHE A 57 -7.29 0.33 -13.94
CA PHE A 57 -8.75 0.35 -14.11
C PHE A 57 -9.20 1.54 -14.92
N ASP A 58 -10.29 1.37 -15.63
CA ASP A 58 -10.90 2.37 -16.48
C ASP A 58 -12.04 3.06 -15.77
N VAL A 59 -12.06 4.37 -15.85
CA VAL A 59 -13.13 5.24 -15.33
C VAL A 59 -13.73 6.01 -16.49
N LYS A 60 -15.05 6.07 -16.59
CA LYS A 60 -15.73 6.99 -17.50
C LYS A 60 -15.86 8.34 -16.84
N ASP A 61 -15.40 9.39 -17.53
CA ASP A 61 -15.62 10.76 -17.11
C ASP A 61 -17.08 11.21 -17.40
N ASP A 62 -17.43 12.43 -16.97
CA ASP A 62 -18.78 12.99 -17.17
C ASP A 62 -19.15 13.17 -18.66
N SER A 63 -18.16 13.22 -19.54
CA SER A 63 -18.34 13.30 -20.99
C SER A 63 -18.41 11.92 -21.66
N GLY A 64 -18.25 10.84 -20.90
CA GLY A 64 -18.27 9.46 -21.38
C GLY A 64 -16.93 8.97 -21.90
N ASN A 65 -15.86 9.78 -21.84
CA ASN A 65 -14.51 9.34 -22.23
C ASN A 65 -13.95 8.39 -21.19
N VAL A 66 -13.13 7.45 -21.64
CA VAL A 66 -12.44 6.51 -20.76
C VAL A 66 -11.10 7.10 -20.32
N VAL A 67 -10.89 7.17 -19.01
CA VAL A 67 -9.63 7.56 -18.40
C VAL A 67 -9.01 6.31 -17.75
N HIS A 68 -7.80 5.96 -18.18
CA HIS A 68 -7.04 4.84 -17.64
C HIS A 68 -6.28 5.27 -16.39
N TRP A 69 -6.62 4.66 -15.25
CA TRP A 69 -5.99 4.93 -13.97
C TRP A 69 -5.02 3.83 -13.56
N VAL A 70 -3.90 4.24 -12.96
CA VAL A 70 -2.92 3.32 -12.33
C VAL A 70 -2.87 3.61 -10.83
N ALA A 71 -3.14 2.60 -10.05
CA ALA A 71 -3.17 2.70 -8.59
C ALA A 71 -2.13 1.79 -7.95
N GLU A 72 -1.16 2.38 -7.26
CA GLU A 72 -0.14 1.67 -6.50
C GLU A 72 -0.73 1.15 -5.19
N ALA A 73 -0.46 -0.10 -4.87
CA ALA A 73 -0.72 -0.72 -3.57
C ALA A 73 0.61 -1.12 -2.91
N SER A 74 0.57 -1.61 -1.67
CA SER A 74 1.75 -2.09 -0.98
C SER A 74 2.28 -3.41 -1.58
N ASN A 75 3.32 -3.98 -0.98
CA ASN A 75 3.87 -5.27 -1.38
C ASN A 75 2.92 -6.43 -1.03
N PRO A 76 3.05 -7.61 -1.70
CA PRO A 76 2.17 -8.75 -1.47
C PRO A 76 2.05 -9.20 0.01
N PRO A 77 3.14 -9.32 0.80
CA PRO A 77 3.01 -9.66 2.23
C PRO A 77 2.15 -8.69 3.02
N ASP A 78 2.32 -7.39 2.82
CA ASP A 78 1.53 -6.36 3.49
C ASP A 78 0.06 -6.39 3.03
N MET A 79 -0.17 -6.56 1.72
CA MET A 79 -1.52 -6.67 1.16
C MET A 79 -2.30 -7.86 1.73
N ILE A 80 -1.64 -9.02 1.94
CA ILE A 80 -2.26 -10.20 2.58
C ILE A 80 -2.75 -9.85 3.98
N ASN A 81 -1.97 -9.10 4.77
CA ASN A 81 -2.37 -8.66 6.11
C ASN A 81 -3.60 -7.72 6.08
N HIS A 82 -3.88 -7.09 4.95
CA HIS A 82 -5.06 -6.25 4.71
C HIS A 82 -6.21 -6.99 4.02
N GLY A 83 -6.16 -8.33 3.97
CA GLY A 83 -7.22 -9.17 3.45
C GLY A 83 -7.21 -9.38 1.93
N TRP A 84 -6.15 -8.97 1.25
CA TRP A 84 -5.99 -9.20 -0.18
C TRP A 84 -5.45 -10.58 -0.50
N THR A 85 -5.79 -11.05 -1.68
CA THR A 85 -5.18 -12.23 -2.30
C THR A 85 -4.75 -11.91 -3.72
N LYS A 86 -3.88 -12.74 -4.29
CA LYS A 86 -3.49 -12.61 -5.70
C LYS A 86 -4.70 -12.63 -6.65
N GLY A 87 -5.75 -13.36 -6.29
CA GLY A 87 -6.98 -13.49 -7.07
C GLY A 87 -8.12 -12.56 -6.63
N ALA A 88 -7.86 -11.54 -5.79
CA ALA A 88 -8.91 -10.67 -5.27
C ALA A 88 -9.61 -9.83 -6.36
N LEU A 89 -8.91 -9.54 -7.44
CA LEU A 89 -9.43 -8.80 -8.59
C LEU A 89 -9.18 -9.57 -9.88
N LYS A 90 -10.13 -9.44 -10.81
CA LYS A 90 -10.04 -9.98 -12.17
C LYS A 90 -10.35 -8.88 -13.17
N VAL A 91 -9.81 -9.01 -14.37
CA VAL A 91 -10.17 -8.13 -15.49
C VAL A 91 -11.67 -8.18 -15.73
N GLY A 92 -12.29 -7.01 -15.83
CA GLY A 92 -13.74 -6.84 -15.99
C GLY A 92 -14.50 -6.61 -14.69
N ASP A 93 -13.89 -6.82 -13.51
CA ASP A 93 -14.55 -6.55 -12.23
C ASP A 93 -14.90 -5.07 -12.09
N GLN A 94 -16.11 -4.80 -11.57
CA GLN A 94 -16.53 -3.45 -11.21
C GLN A 94 -16.10 -3.14 -9.78
N VAL A 95 -15.37 -2.05 -9.59
CA VAL A 95 -14.83 -1.65 -8.30
C VAL A 95 -15.10 -0.19 -8.00
N THR A 96 -15.15 0.15 -6.71
CA THR A 96 -15.05 1.55 -6.27
C THR A 96 -13.71 1.74 -5.59
N VAL A 97 -12.84 2.57 -6.19
CA VAL A 97 -11.48 2.79 -5.74
C VAL A 97 -11.35 4.16 -5.11
N THR A 98 -10.84 4.21 -3.88
CA THR A 98 -10.44 5.45 -3.22
C THR A 98 -8.93 5.57 -3.27
N LEU A 99 -8.44 6.67 -3.82
CA LEU A 99 -7.01 6.93 -4.05
C LEU A 99 -6.53 8.19 -3.33
N ILE A 100 -5.23 8.19 -3.06
CA ILE A 100 -4.40 9.38 -2.83
C ILE A 100 -3.76 9.73 -4.17
N PRO A 101 -4.21 10.77 -4.88
CA PRO A 101 -3.71 11.07 -6.22
C PRO A 101 -2.31 11.68 -6.19
N VAL A 102 -1.61 11.65 -7.31
CA VAL A 102 -0.39 12.45 -7.49
C VAL A 102 -0.73 13.93 -7.68
N LYS A 103 0.17 14.81 -7.21
CA LYS A 103 0.00 16.28 -7.24
C LYS A 103 -0.04 16.87 -8.66
N ASN A 104 0.56 16.18 -9.63
CA ASN A 104 0.69 16.70 -11.00
C ASN A 104 -0.54 16.46 -11.89
N GLY A 105 -1.63 15.93 -11.33
CA GLY A 105 -2.90 15.72 -12.03
C GLY A 105 -2.95 14.53 -13.00
N LYS A 106 -1.89 13.72 -13.10
CA LYS A 106 -1.93 12.49 -13.89
C LYS A 106 -2.91 11.48 -13.26
N PRO A 107 -3.50 10.56 -14.04
CA PRO A 107 -4.41 9.52 -13.53
C PRO A 107 -3.62 8.40 -12.83
N ILE A 108 -2.88 8.77 -11.79
CA ILE A 108 -2.05 7.91 -10.98
C ILE A 108 -2.34 8.21 -9.51
N GLY A 109 -2.38 7.18 -8.66
CA GLY A 109 -2.57 7.36 -7.23
C GLY A 109 -2.11 6.15 -6.42
N ARG A 110 -2.22 6.26 -5.10
CA ARG A 110 -2.06 5.14 -4.17
C ARG A 110 -3.42 4.70 -3.68
N ILE A 111 -3.62 3.39 -3.59
CA ILE A 111 -4.86 2.81 -3.08
C ILE A 111 -4.98 3.13 -1.58
N ALA A 112 -6.04 3.83 -1.20
CA ALA A 112 -6.48 3.94 0.18
C ALA A 112 -7.47 2.81 0.52
N ALA A 113 -8.44 2.55 -0.37
CA ALA A 113 -9.38 1.45 -0.25
C ALA A 113 -9.94 1.04 -1.62
N VAL A 114 -10.39 -0.22 -1.71
CA VAL A 114 -11.17 -0.73 -2.83
C VAL A 114 -12.41 -1.43 -2.29
N VAL A 115 -13.57 -1.06 -2.80
CA VAL A 115 -14.83 -1.78 -2.55
C VAL A 115 -15.11 -2.66 -3.75
N LEU A 116 -15.21 -3.95 -3.50
CA LEU A 116 -15.51 -4.98 -4.48
C LEU A 116 -17.01 -5.01 -4.81
N ALA A 117 -17.42 -5.69 -5.89
CA ALA A 117 -18.82 -5.82 -6.30
C ALA A 117 -19.71 -6.48 -5.24
N ASN A 118 -19.14 -7.32 -4.38
CA ASN A 118 -19.85 -7.98 -3.27
C ASN A 118 -19.97 -7.08 -2.02
N GLY A 119 -19.51 -5.83 -2.08
CA GLY A 119 -19.52 -4.88 -0.95
C GLY A 119 -18.35 -5.01 0.02
N GLN A 120 -17.45 -5.98 -0.14
CA GLN A 120 -16.27 -6.11 0.68
C GLN A 120 -15.31 -4.94 0.44
N THR A 121 -14.81 -4.35 1.53
CA THR A 121 -13.82 -3.27 1.46
C THR A 121 -12.44 -3.80 1.84
N LEU A 122 -11.46 -3.55 0.98
CA LEU A 122 -10.05 -3.90 1.17
C LEU A 122 -9.21 -2.62 1.30
N GLY A 123 -8.33 -2.56 2.28
CA GLY A 123 -7.43 -1.41 2.50
C GLY A 123 -6.20 -1.46 1.61
N GLY A 124 -5.63 -0.31 1.26
CA GLY A 124 -4.51 -0.21 0.30
C GLY A 124 -3.10 -0.49 0.86
N GLY A 125 -2.95 -0.74 2.17
CA GLY A 125 -1.65 -1.02 2.80
C GLY A 125 -0.81 0.23 3.11
N PHE A 126 -1.18 1.41 2.65
CA PHE A 126 -0.45 2.67 2.89
C PHE A 126 -1.04 3.53 4.04
N GLY A 127 -1.56 2.89 5.07
CA GLY A 127 -2.12 3.55 6.24
C GLY A 127 -3.64 3.51 6.32
N ALA A 128 -4.16 3.75 7.52
CA ALA A 128 -5.59 3.76 7.78
C ALA A 128 -6.28 4.91 7.03
N LEU A 129 -7.49 4.67 6.56
CA LEU A 129 -8.37 5.73 6.07
C LEU A 129 -8.62 6.74 7.19
N PRO A 130 -8.64 8.05 6.92
CA PRO A 130 -9.08 9.03 7.90
C PRO A 130 -10.47 8.66 8.42
N GLY A 131 -10.60 8.48 9.75
CA GLY A 131 -11.86 8.11 10.39
C GLY A 131 -12.08 6.61 10.62
N GLN A 132 -11.20 5.72 10.18
CA GLN A 132 -11.20 4.34 10.66
C GLN A 132 -10.19 4.20 11.81
N PRO A 133 -10.59 3.62 12.97
CA PRO A 133 -9.63 3.29 14.01
C PRO A 133 -8.60 2.32 13.43
N ALA A 134 -7.31 2.58 13.72
CA ALA A 134 -6.25 1.63 13.41
C ALA A 134 -6.69 0.25 13.94
N ARG A 135 -6.84 -0.75 13.07
CA ARG A 135 -7.02 -2.12 13.53
C ARG A 135 -5.71 -2.50 14.21
N SER A 136 -5.74 -2.40 15.54
CA SER A 136 -4.71 -3.01 16.39
C SER A 136 -4.58 -4.46 15.96
N GLY A 137 -3.35 -4.86 15.66
CA GLY A 137 -3.01 -6.19 15.18
C GLY A 137 -3.72 -7.27 15.97
N ALA A 138 -4.11 -8.31 15.28
CA ALA A 138 -4.71 -9.51 15.85
C ALA A 138 -3.98 -9.88 17.15
N ALA A 139 -4.73 -9.81 18.26
CA ALA A 139 -4.28 -10.33 19.51
C ALA A 139 -3.90 -11.80 19.30
N ALA A 140 -2.63 -12.09 19.49
CA ALA A 140 -2.15 -13.45 19.58
C ALA A 140 -3.03 -14.18 20.61
N ALA A 141 -3.64 -15.27 20.18
CA ALA A 141 -4.33 -16.19 21.05
C ALA A 141 -3.30 -16.73 22.06
N GLY A 142 -3.27 -16.12 23.22
CA GLY A 142 -2.56 -16.62 24.38
C GLY A 142 -3.32 -17.79 24.94
N SER A 143 -2.85 -19.00 24.69
CA SER A 143 -3.16 -20.18 25.44
C SER A 143 -2.63 -19.98 26.87
N GLY A 144 -3.48 -19.74 27.81
CA GLY A 144 -3.21 -19.76 29.23
C GLY A 144 -4.05 -20.83 29.85
N GLY A 145 -3.46 -22.03 29.98
CA GLY A 145 -4.02 -23.10 30.77
C GLY A 145 -3.80 -22.84 32.26
N GLY A 146 -4.61 -23.48 33.04
CA GLY A 146 -4.26 -23.82 34.38
C GLY A 146 -5.07 -23.11 35.47
N SER A 147 -5.89 -23.69 36.10
CA SER A 147 -5.62 -24.40 37.35
C SER A 147 -6.89 -24.52 38.18
N LYS A 148 -7.07 -25.71 38.59
CA LYS A 148 -8.02 -26.20 39.58
C LYS A 148 -8.04 -25.37 40.85
N SER A 149 -9.19 -25.25 41.44
CA SER A 149 -9.36 -25.49 42.84
C SER A 149 -10.78 -25.99 43.11
N ASP A 150 -10.81 -27.22 43.53
CA ASP A 150 -11.92 -27.90 44.23
C ASP A 150 -12.27 -27.12 45.49
N GLU A 151 -13.54 -26.91 45.73
CA GLU A 151 -14.06 -26.88 47.09
C GLU A 151 -15.54 -27.24 47.07
N ALA A 152 -15.85 -28.37 47.69
CA ALA A 152 -17.19 -28.87 47.90
C ALA A 152 -17.89 -28.17 49.09
N PRO A 153 -19.21 -28.00 49.04
CA PRO A 153 -19.93 -27.50 50.22
C PRO A 153 -20.22 -28.64 51.18
N LYS A 154 -19.93 -28.38 52.44
CA LYS A 154 -20.49 -29.15 53.57
C LYS A 154 -21.77 -28.47 54.02
N GLN A 155 -22.77 -29.35 54.19
CA GLN A 155 -24.01 -29.26 54.93
C GLN A 155 -25.08 -28.31 54.50
#